data_ece6c3869b528f2e4687e4733aa06785
#
_entry.id   ece6c3869b528f2e4687e4733aa06785
#
_cell.length_a   1.000
_cell.length_b   1.000
_cell.length_c   1.000
_cell.angle_alpha   90.00
_cell.angle_beta   90.00
_cell.angle_gamma   90.00
#
_symmetry.space_group_name_H-M   'P 1'
#
loop_
_entity.id
_entity.type
_entity.pdbx_description
1 polymer ?
#
loop_
_entity_poly.entity_id
_entity_poly.type
_entity_poly.pdbx_seq_one_letter_code
_entity_poly.pdbx_strand_id
1 'polypeptide(L)'
;LKGVQNSVSMPVATNYGELRENTLDLNAIKPLETLDKTIAIHLHLYYVDLLEEFFEYFTNMPYKFDLYVSCKEGSDIKAITHKFKKLKNVGKVDVRYTINRGRDIAPLYVQFGAEIEKYDYFLHIHSKKSLHSGSEMLDWRKNSMNCLLGSPERVKKIFAMFEGDTKAGIVCPETSNVMGPIASHWLRNTAEGRKLLNRMGIPYSGGFFSYPIGSFFWAKTEALRPVFDMKLKYEDFPQEAGQIDGTVAHALERAVAFVCKHKGYNLAILDNDDNVVRINRTVKSFYSYFACRMEDVFNFLNRKEVISFDIFDTLITRLIYNPDDIFMLMERKIYNKYNLKLDYLKVRKEAEAKAVTQKGAFCNIHDIYDYMPDKKLGITKEMAEEFKEMEISLELDLCVPRRDI
;
A
#
# COMPACT_ATOMS: atom_id res chain seq x y z
N LEU A 1 19.68 -12.58 -23.71
CA LEU A 1 20.28 -11.66 -22.72
C LEU A 1 20.31 -10.22 -23.27
N LYS A 2 19.16 -9.70 -23.74
CA LYS A 2 18.95 -8.27 -24.04
C LYS A 2 17.58 -7.90 -23.52
N GLY A 3 17.44 -7.64 -22.23
CA GLY A 3 16.13 -7.30 -21.69
C GLY A 3 16.07 -6.96 -20.20
N VAL A 4 17.18 -6.86 -19.51
CA VAL A 4 17.21 -6.47 -18.10
C VAL A 4 18.27 -5.40 -17.88
N GLN A 5 18.13 -4.29 -18.58
CA GLN A 5 18.79 -3.02 -18.22
C GLN A 5 17.76 -1.91 -18.01
N ASN A 6 16.74 -2.21 -17.23
CA ASN A 6 16.20 -1.22 -16.33
C ASN A 6 16.79 -1.50 -14.96
N SER A 7 18.08 -1.25 -14.82
CA SER A 7 18.65 -1.06 -13.51
C SER A 7 17.78 0.03 -12.88
N VAL A 8 17.00 -0.34 -11.88
CA VAL A 8 16.50 0.61 -10.91
C VAL A 8 17.79 1.21 -10.34
N SER A 9 18.22 2.34 -10.88
CA SER A 9 19.27 3.13 -10.25
C SER A 9 18.65 3.54 -8.93
N MET A 10 18.98 2.80 -7.88
CA MET A 10 18.64 3.22 -6.53
C MET A 10 19.24 4.61 -6.38
N PRO A 11 18.44 5.62 -6.07
CA PRO A 11 19.01 6.92 -5.78
C PRO A 11 19.90 6.72 -4.56
N VAL A 12 21.21 6.81 -4.76
CA VAL A 12 22.13 6.91 -3.64
C VAL A 12 21.71 8.17 -2.91
N ALA A 13 21.25 8.02 -1.67
CA ALA A 13 20.88 9.16 -0.85
C ALA A 13 22.13 9.98 -0.58
N THR A 14 22.36 10.97 -1.44
CA THR A 14 23.53 11.84 -1.36
C THR A 14 23.33 12.99 -0.37
N ASN A 15 22.11 13.12 0.19
CA ASN A 15 21.82 14.27 1.06
C ASN A 15 20.85 13.90 2.20
N TYR A 16 21.39 13.34 3.28
CA TYR A 16 20.65 13.12 4.55
C TYR A 16 20.08 14.40 5.17
N GLY A 17 20.63 15.57 4.81
CA GLY A 17 20.14 16.88 5.26
C GLY A 17 18.75 17.20 4.73
N GLU A 18 18.45 16.89 3.46
CA GLU A 18 17.15 17.15 2.86
C GLU A 18 16.00 16.39 3.57
N LEU A 19 16.27 15.20 4.07
CA LEU A 19 15.27 14.39 4.80
C LEU A 19 14.95 14.99 6.16
N ARG A 20 15.94 15.48 6.89
CA ARG A 20 15.75 16.15 8.19
C ARG A 20 15.07 17.50 8.04
N GLU A 21 15.41 18.26 7.00
CA GLU A 21 14.79 19.56 6.70
C GLU A 21 13.30 19.44 6.34
N ASN A 22 12.86 18.28 5.86
CA ASN A 22 11.46 18.04 5.46
C ASN A 22 10.62 17.37 6.55
N THR A 23 11.18 17.03 7.68
CA THR A 23 10.47 16.39 8.80
C THR A 23 10.16 17.44 9.88
N LEU A 24 8.87 17.50 10.25
CA LEU A 24 8.38 18.39 11.30
C LEU A 24 7.87 17.57 12.47
N ASP A 25 8.18 18.01 13.70
CA ASP A 25 7.51 17.49 14.89
C ASP A 25 6.06 17.97 14.91
N LEU A 26 5.13 17.03 14.90
CA LEU A 26 3.70 17.33 14.93
C LEU A 26 3.29 18.05 16.22
N ASN A 27 4.02 17.83 17.34
CA ASN A 27 3.77 18.55 18.59
C ASN A 27 4.13 20.02 18.49
N ALA A 28 5.12 20.38 17.67
CA ALA A 28 5.53 21.76 17.47
C ALA A 28 4.56 22.58 16.60
N ILE A 29 3.65 21.90 15.86
CA ILE A 29 2.64 22.57 15.03
C ILE A 29 1.55 23.15 15.94
N LYS A 30 1.39 24.47 15.91
CA LYS A 30 0.32 25.15 16.64
C LYS A 30 -1.03 24.86 15.95
N PRO A 31 -2.05 24.42 16.71
CA PRO A 31 -3.38 24.19 16.18
C PRO A 31 -3.98 25.47 15.60
N LEU A 32 -4.66 25.36 14.46
CA LEU A 32 -5.41 26.46 13.87
C LEU A 32 -6.79 26.55 14.56
N GLU A 33 -7.05 27.63 15.30
CA GLU A 33 -8.27 27.72 16.11
C GLU A 33 -9.50 28.06 15.28
N THR A 34 -9.35 28.87 14.27
CA THR A 34 -10.45 29.32 13.39
C THR A 34 -10.08 29.08 11.93
N LEU A 35 -11.06 28.69 11.14
CA LEU A 35 -10.90 28.46 9.70
C LEU A 35 -12.06 29.09 8.95
N ASP A 36 -11.76 30.10 8.11
CA ASP A 36 -12.71 30.72 7.21
C ASP A 36 -12.62 30.10 5.81
N LYS A 37 -12.89 28.80 5.75
CA LYS A 37 -12.82 27.98 4.54
C LYS A 37 -13.90 26.90 4.59
N THR A 38 -14.35 26.50 3.41
CA THR A 38 -15.38 25.48 3.26
C THR A 38 -14.78 24.08 3.20
N ILE A 39 -15.41 23.13 3.90
CA ILE A 39 -14.94 21.76 4.01
C ILE A 39 -16.03 20.78 3.54
N ALA A 40 -15.67 19.85 2.67
CA ALA A 40 -16.45 18.67 2.35
C ALA A 40 -15.80 17.42 2.93
N ILE A 41 -16.60 16.47 3.39
CA ILE A 41 -16.15 15.10 3.69
C ILE A 41 -16.87 14.17 2.74
N HIS A 42 -16.12 13.37 1.98
CA HIS A 42 -16.65 12.26 1.21
C HIS A 42 -16.35 10.94 1.92
N LEU A 43 -17.42 10.24 2.30
CA LEU A 43 -17.36 8.89 2.86
C LEU A 43 -17.95 7.88 1.88
N HIS A 44 -17.14 6.93 1.39
CA HIS A 44 -17.66 5.77 0.68
C HIS A 44 -18.03 4.67 1.68
N LEU A 45 -19.28 4.63 2.12
CA LEU A 45 -19.82 3.71 3.13
C LEU A 45 -20.37 2.43 2.48
N TYR A 46 -19.51 1.59 1.94
CA TYR A 46 -19.91 0.30 1.36
C TYR A 46 -20.35 -0.71 2.44
N TYR A 47 -19.65 -0.74 3.57
CA TYR A 47 -19.95 -1.55 4.74
C TYR A 47 -20.66 -0.72 5.81
N VAL A 48 -21.99 -0.80 5.82
CA VAL A 48 -22.86 0.04 6.68
C VAL A 48 -22.69 -0.27 8.17
N ASP A 49 -22.25 -1.47 8.52
CA ASP A 49 -21.95 -1.86 9.91
C ASP A 49 -20.79 -1.05 10.55
N LEU A 50 -20.03 -0.30 9.75
CA LEU A 50 -19.03 0.65 10.22
C LEU A 50 -19.57 2.08 10.44
N LEU A 51 -20.87 2.30 10.26
CA LEU A 51 -21.50 3.63 10.40
C LEU A 51 -21.19 4.29 11.75
N GLU A 52 -21.24 3.53 12.84
CA GLU A 52 -20.97 4.05 14.19
C GLU A 52 -19.51 4.49 14.34
N GLU A 53 -18.57 3.69 13.83
CA GLU A 53 -17.13 4.02 13.84
C GLU A 53 -16.87 5.37 13.14
N PHE A 54 -17.44 5.58 11.94
CA PHE A 54 -17.26 6.85 11.23
C PHE A 54 -17.98 8.01 11.92
N PHE A 55 -19.14 7.77 12.52
CA PHE A 55 -19.82 8.79 13.30
C PHE A 55 -18.95 9.30 14.45
N GLU A 56 -18.33 8.40 15.21
CA GLU A 56 -17.43 8.75 16.31
C GLU A 56 -16.24 9.58 15.83
N TYR A 57 -15.57 9.19 14.74
CA TYR A 57 -14.47 9.98 14.18
C TYR A 57 -14.92 11.39 13.76
N PHE A 58 -16.10 11.52 13.17
CA PHE A 58 -16.61 12.84 12.74
C PHE A 58 -16.98 13.75 13.91
N THR A 59 -17.19 13.23 15.11
CA THR A 59 -17.36 14.09 16.31
C THR A 59 -16.09 14.91 16.60
N ASN A 60 -14.92 14.49 16.10
CA ASN A 60 -13.65 15.19 16.24
C ASN A 60 -13.48 16.39 15.29
N MET A 61 -14.44 16.62 14.37
CA MET A 61 -14.37 17.77 13.46
C MET A 61 -14.59 19.08 14.22
N PRO A 62 -13.55 19.95 14.33
CA PRO A 62 -13.68 21.21 15.07
C PRO A 62 -14.36 22.33 14.26
N TYR A 63 -14.40 22.19 12.93
CA TYR A 63 -14.94 23.18 11.99
C TYR A 63 -16.25 22.70 11.37
N LYS A 64 -17.01 23.64 10.81
CA LYS A 64 -18.19 23.30 9.99
C LYS A 64 -17.78 22.54 8.73
N PHE A 65 -18.55 21.53 8.36
CA PHE A 65 -18.33 20.73 7.16
C PHE A 65 -19.64 20.20 6.59
N ASP A 66 -19.65 19.91 5.31
CA ASP A 66 -20.72 19.20 4.64
C ASP A 66 -20.29 17.75 4.37
N LEU A 67 -21.22 16.81 4.50
CA LEU A 67 -20.96 15.38 4.41
C LEU A 67 -21.67 14.77 3.20
N TYR A 68 -20.88 14.14 2.33
CA TYR A 68 -21.31 13.41 1.15
C TYR A 68 -21.03 11.93 1.35
N VAL A 69 -22.08 11.11 1.35
CA VAL A 69 -21.95 9.66 1.61
C VAL A 69 -22.44 8.87 0.41
N SER A 70 -21.56 8.07 -0.17
CA SER A 70 -21.94 7.05 -1.14
C SER A 70 -22.10 5.69 -0.44
N CYS A 71 -23.20 5.00 -0.66
CA CYS A 71 -23.50 3.70 -0.09
C CYS A 71 -24.01 2.72 -1.15
N LYS A 72 -23.91 1.41 -0.86
CA LYS A 72 -24.44 0.39 -1.78
C LYS A 72 -25.96 0.45 -1.86
N GLU A 73 -26.52 0.03 -2.97
CA GLU A 73 -27.96 -0.15 -3.13
C GLU A 73 -28.56 -1.05 -2.03
N GLY A 74 -29.74 -0.69 -1.55
CA GLY A 74 -30.40 -1.37 -0.43
C GLY A 74 -29.97 -0.92 0.97
N SER A 75 -29.01 0.01 1.10
CA SER A 75 -28.69 0.63 2.39
C SER A 75 -29.83 1.53 2.86
N ASP A 76 -30.07 1.66 4.18
CA ASP A 76 -31.04 2.59 4.71
C ASP A 76 -30.51 4.04 4.72
N ILE A 77 -30.70 4.73 3.60
CA ILE A 77 -30.28 6.15 3.43
C ILE A 77 -30.89 7.03 4.51
N LYS A 78 -32.13 6.78 4.93
CA LYS A 78 -32.81 7.63 5.93
C LYS A 78 -32.14 7.46 7.29
N ALA A 79 -31.85 6.25 7.71
CA ALA A 79 -31.14 5.97 8.95
C ALA A 79 -29.73 6.56 8.95
N ILE A 80 -28.97 6.38 7.86
CA ILE A 80 -27.61 6.94 7.69
C ILE A 80 -27.67 8.47 7.78
N THR A 81 -28.58 9.11 7.05
CA THR A 81 -28.76 10.57 7.06
C THR A 81 -29.14 11.07 8.45
N HIS A 82 -30.10 10.40 9.11
CA HIS A 82 -30.55 10.77 10.46
C HIS A 82 -29.39 10.64 11.48
N LYS A 83 -28.57 9.61 11.38
CA LYS A 83 -27.40 9.44 12.25
C LYS A 83 -26.42 10.60 12.10
N PHE A 84 -25.97 10.88 10.87
CA PHE A 84 -24.95 11.91 10.65
C PHE A 84 -25.48 13.34 10.89
N LYS A 85 -26.75 13.60 10.74
CA LYS A 85 -27.35 14.92 11.13
C LYS A 85 -27.25 15.26 12.62
N LYS A 86 -26.90 14.28 13.47
CA LYS A 86 -26.65 14.51 14.91
C LYS A 86 -25.27 15.09 15.21
N LEU A 87 -24.38 15.13 14.24
CA LEU A 87 -23.04 15.72 14.41
C LEU A 87 -23.15 17.23 14.63
N LYS A 88 -22.41 17.75 15.61
CA LYS A 88 -22.49 19.13 16.04
C LYS A 88 -22.15 20.15 14.95
N ASN A 89 -21.14 19.85 14.16
CA ASN A 89 -20.54 20.76 13.16
C ASN A 89 -20.94 20.43 11.71
N VAL A 90 -21.81 19.44 11.50
CA VAL A 90 -22.28 19.11 10.16
C VAL A 90 -23.31 20.13 9.66
N GLY A 91 -23.11 20.56 8.42
CA GLY A 91 -24.08 21.36 7.68
C GLY A 91 -25.01 20.47 6.85
N LYS A 92 -24.71 20.34 5.57
CA LYS A 92 -25.41 19.43 4.67
C LYS A 92 -25.01 17.99 4.91
N VAL A 93 -25.98 17.07 4.85
CA VAL A 93 -25.72 15.61 4.75
C VAL A 93 -26.43 15.09 3.51
N ASP A 94 -25.67 14.62 2.54
CA ASP A 94 -26.17 14.11 1.26
C ASP A 94 -25.74 12.66 1.11
N VAL A 95 -26.69 11.73 1.17
CA VAL A 95 -26.46 10.28 1.10
C VAL A 95 -27.07 9.74 -0.17
N ARG A 96 -26.27 9.06 -1.01
CA ARG A 96 -26.74 8.52 -2.29
C ARG A 96 -26.30 7.08 -2.48
N TYR A 97 -27.13 6.29 -3.15
CA TYR A 97 -26.69 5.00 -3.67
C TYR A 97 -25.63 5.19 -4.75
N THR A 98 -24.65 4.31 -4.78
CA THR A 98 -23.63 4.31 -5.79
C THR A 98 -23.62 2.99 -6.57
N ILE A 99 -23.29 3.06 -7.85
CA ILE A 99 -23.03 1.86 -8.66
C ILE A 99 -21.73 1.20 -8.16
N ASN A 100 -21.71 -0.12 -8.12
CA ASN A 100 -20.49 -0.88 -7.78
C ASN A 100 -19.50 -0.85 -8.96
N ARG A 101 -18.86 0.31 -9.17
CA ARG A 101 -17.92 0.52 -10.26
C ARG A 101 -16.92 1.62 -9.89
N GLY A 102 -15.63 1.33 -10.07
CA GLY A 102 -14.54 2.26 -9.77
C GLY A 102 -14.29 2.48 -8.27
N ARG A 103 -14.70 1.50 -7.45
CA ARG A 103 -14.43 1.43 -6.01
C ARG A 103 -14.91 2.68 -5.25
N ASP A 104 -14.05 3.22 -4.39
CA ASP A 104 -14.23 4.46 -3.63
C ASP A 104 -13.92 5.71 -4.47
N ILE A 105 -13.12 5.57 -5.52
CA ILE A 105 -12.63 6.67 -6.36
C ILE A 105 -13.72 7.24 -7.29
N ALA A 106 -14.50 6.37 -7.96
CA ALA A 106 -15.56 6.85 -8.84
C ALA A 106 -16.68 7.56 -8.06
N PRO A 107 -17.14 7.10 -6.89
CA PRO A 107 -18.08 7.88 -6.07
C PRO A 107 -17.55 9.27 -5.71
N LEU A 108 -16.26 9.42 -5.42
CA LEU A 108 -15.66 10.74 -5.14
C LEU A 108 -15.73 11.67 -6.34
N TYR A 109 -15.17 11.25 -7.48
CA TYR A 109 -14.97 12.16 -8.61
C TYR A 109 -16.12 12.19 -9.62
N VAL A 110 -16.92 11.12 -9.72
CA VAL A 110 -18.06 11.02 -10.64
C VAL A 110 -19.36 11.41 -9.97
N GLN A 111 -19.66 10.80 -8.82
CA GLN A 111 -20.97 10.99 -8.18
C GLN A 111 -21.08 12.32 -7.45
N PHE A 112 -20.02 12.72 -6.75
CA PHE A 112 -19.99 13.94 -5.93
C PHE A 112 -18.95 14.97 -6.41
N GLY A 113 -18.28 14.73 -7.53
CA GLY A 113 -17.22 15.60 -8.03
C GLY A 113 -17.68 17.04 -8.27
N ALA A 114 -18.87 17.23 -8.85
CA ALA A 114 -19.42 18.55 -9.14
C ALA A 114 -19.82 19.36 -7.87
N GLU A 115 -20.07 18.67 -6.77
CA GLU A 115 -20.32 19.27 -5.46
C GLU A 115 -19.00 19.57 -4.75
N ILE A 116 -18.12 18.58 -4.63
CA ILE A 116 -16.89 18.66 -3.86
C ILE A 116 -15.91 19.67 -4.46
N GLU A 117 -15.84 19.81 -5.77
CA GLU A 117 -14.97 20.77 -6.43
C GLU A 117 -15.21 22.25 -6.05
N LYS A 118 -16.33 22.54 -5.37
CA LYS A 118 -16.70 23.90 -4.91
C LYS A 118 -16.15 24.25 -3.54
N TYR A 119 -15.64 23.27 -2.80
CA TYR A 119 -15.10 23.46 -1.45
C TYR A 119 -13.61 23.81 -1.52
N ASP A 120 -13.11 24.49 -0.50
CA ASP A 120 -11.67 24.78 -0.38
C ASP A 120 -10.89 23.51 -0.05
N TYR A 121 -11.49 22.65 0.81
CA TYR A 121 -10.88 21.42 1.29
C TYR A 121 -11.85 20.25 1.23
N PHE A 122 -11.32 19.08 1.05
CA PHE A 122 -12.10 17.85 1.24
C PHE A 122 -11.30 16.75 1.91
N LEU A 123 -12.01 15.89 2.64
CA LEU A 123 -11.54 14.60 3.13
C LEU A 123 -12.11 13.50 2.25
N HIS A 124 -11.32 12.55 1.86
CA HIS A 124 -11.77 11.30 1.28
C HIS A 124 -11.40 10.11 2.16
N ILE A 125 -12.41 9.31 2.52
CA ILE A 125 -12.29 8.10 3.31
C ILE A 125 -13.33 7.06 2.90
N HIS A 126 -13.09 5.80 3.28
CA HIS A 126 -14.00 4.72 2.90
C HIS A 126 -14.02 3.56 3.91
N SER A 127 -15.08 2.75 3.86
CA SER A 127 -15.36 1.65 4.79
C SER A 127 -14.77 0.30 4.37
N LYS A 128 -13.66 0.27 3.62
CA LYS A 128 -13.06 -0.98 3.12
C LYS A 128 -12.73 -1.95 4.25
N LYS A 129 -13.21 -3.18 4.12
CA LYS A 129 -12.79 -4.34 4.90
C LYS A 129 -11.96 -5.24 4.01
N SER A 130 -10.70 -5.45 4.32
CA SER A 130 -9.88 -6.43 3.61
C SER A 130 -10.14 -7.80 4.23
N LEU A 131 -11.05 -8.56 3.65
CA LEU A 131 -11.48 -9.88 4.13
C LEU A 131 -10.38 -10.95 4.09
N HIS A 132 -9.26 -10.68 3.40
CA HIS A 132 -8.20 -11.66 3.14
C HIS A 132 -6.95 -11.48 4.01
N SER A 133 -6.86 -10.45 4.86
CA SER A 133 -5.62 -10.05 5.54
C SER A 133 -5.72 -9.96 7.08
N GLY A 134 -6.79 -10.46 7.69
CA GLY A 134 -6.89 -10.57 9.16
C GLY A 134 -6.88 -9.23 9.93
N SER A 135 -6.36 -9.26 11.16
CA SER A 135 -6.34 -8.13 12.12
C SER A 135 -5.49 -6.94 11.64
N GLU A 136 -4.41 -7.19 10.91
CA GLU A 136 -3.45 -6.15 10.47
C GLU A 136 -4.08 -5.06 9.60
N MET A 137 -5.06 -5.42 8.76
CA MET A 137 -5.78 -4.44 7.93
C MET A 137 -6.83 -3.64 8.69
N LEU A 138 -7.33 -4.19 9.80
CA LEU A 138 -8.19 -3.43 10.72
C LEU A 138 -7.39 -2.35 11.43
N ASP A 139 -6.19 -2.70 11.90
CA ASP A 139 -5.28 -1.79 12.57
C ASP A 139 -4.80 -0.69 11.62
N TRP A 140 -4.50 -1.03 10.36
CA TRP A 140 -4.15 -0.05 9.34
C TRP A 140 -5.27 0.98 9.09
N ARG A 141 -6.55 0.54 8.96
CA ARG A 141 -7.67 1.48 8.79
C ARG A 141 -7.83 2.38 10.01
N LYS A 142 -7.80 1.81 11.21
CA LYS A 142 -7.89 2.58 12.45
C LYS A 142 -6.74 3.57 12.58
N ASN A 143 -5.52 3.16 12.27
CA ASN A 143 -4.36 4.05 12.27
C ASN A 143 -4.55 5.20 11.27
N SER A 144 -5.02 4.90 10.04
CA SER A 144 -5.31 5.92 9.04
C SER A 144 -6.36 6.92 9.50
N MET A 145 -7.43 6.44 10.12
CA MET A 145 -8.47 7.31 10.69
C MET A 145 -7.95 8.14 11.86
N ASN A 146 -7.14 7.57 12.73
CA ASN A 146 -6.51 8.28 13.84
C ASN A 146 -5.53 9.36 13.35
N CYS A 147 -4.79 9.10 12.27
CA CYS A 147 -3.94 10.11 11.63
C CYS A 147 -4.76 11.34 11.18
N LEU A 148 -5.92 11.12 10.57
CA LEU A 148 -6.68 12.16 9.90
C LEU A 148 -7.77 12.81 10.76
N LEU A 149 -8.35 12.05 11.71
CA LEU A 149 -9.53 12.43 12.50
C LEU A 149 -9.43 12.01 13.97
N GLY A 150 -8.27 11.62 14.47
CA GLY A 150 -8.09 11.03 15.82
C GLY A 150 -8.46 11.97 16.98
N SER A 151 -8.41 13.28 16.79
CA SER A 151 -8.83 14.27 17.77
C SER A 151 -9.10 15.64 17.12
N PRO A 152 -9.87 16.53 17.79
CA PRO A 152 -10.04 17.90 17.31
C PRO A 152 -8.71 18.65 17.15
N GLU A 153 -7.76 18.43 18.04
CA GLU A 153 -6.43 19.03 17.96
C GLU A 153 -5.66 18.54 16.74
N ARG A 154 -5.74 17.24 16.44
CA ARG A 154 -5.13 16.65 15.24
C ARG A 154 -5.65 17.31 13.98
N VAL A 155 -6.96 17.46 13.85
CA VAL A 155 -7.58 18.13 12.71
C VAL A 155 -7.13 19.59 12.61
N LYS A 156 -7.09 20.33 13.72
CA LYS A 156 -6.60 21.71 13.76
C LYS A 156 -5.15 21.83 13.29
N LYS A 157 -4.28 20.88 13.64
CA LYS A 157 -2.87 20.84 13.19
C LYS A 157 -2.77 20.51 11.68
N ILE A 158 -3.64 19.64 11.16
CA ILE A 158 -3.71 19.37 9.72
C ILE A 158 -4.06 20.65 8.95
N PHE A 159 -5.06 21.40 9.40
CA PHE A 159 -5.42 22.66 8.77
C PHE A 159 -4.35 23.76 8.95
N ALA A 160 -3.61 23.76 10.06
CA ALA A 160 -2.45 24.63 10.23
C ALA A 160 -1.35 24.32 9.18
N MET A 161 -1.16 23.06 8.81
CA MET A 161 -0.23 22.71 7.71
C MET A 161 -0.74 23.20 6.36
N PHE A 162 -2.03 23.12 6.09
CA PHE A 162 -2.58 23.63 4.84
C PHE A 162 -2.46 25.15 4.72
N GLU A 163 -2.67 25.88 5.80
CA GLU A 163 -2.63 27.36 5.79
C GLU A 163 -1.24 27.94 6.01
N GLY A 164 -0.29 27.12 6.48
CA GLY A 164 1.09 27.55 6.78
C GLY A 164 2.06 27.36 5.60
N ASP A 165 3.34 27.52 5.91
CA ASP A 165 4.44 27.53 4.94
C ASP A 165 4.79 26.16 4.33
N THR A 166 4.16 25.08 4.78
CA THR A 166 4.43 23.73 4.26
C THR A 166 4.02 23.55 2.81
N LYS A 167 3.13 24.42 2.31
CA LYS A 167 2.48 24.29 1.00
C LYS A 167 1.82 22.92 0.81
N ALA A 168 1.30 22.32 1.90
CA ALA A 168 0.60 21.07 1.83
C ALA A 168 -0.61 21.19 0.90
N GLY A 169 -0.74 20.29 -0.06
CA GLY A 169 -1.91 20.15 -0.92
C GLY A 169 -2.68 18.87 -0.61
N ILE A 170 -1.96 17.85 -0.14
CA ILE A 170 -2.52 16.60 0.38
C ILE A 170 -1.89 16.32 1.74
N VAL A 171 -2.72 15.86 2.70
CA VAL A 171 -2.27 15.31 3.98
C VAL A 171 -2.80 13.89 4.09
N CYS A 172 -1.92 12.92 4.21
CA CYS A 172 -2.27 11.50 4.25
C CYS A 172 -1.48 10.76 5.34
N PRO A 173 -1.97 9.60 5.80
CA PRO A 173 -1.22 8.74 6.70
C PRO A 173 0.04 8.20 6.04
N GLU A 174 1.04 7.87 6.85
CA GLU A 174 2.17 7.04 6.42
C GLU A 174 1.68 5.67 5.96
N THR A 175 2.37 5.14 4.98
CA THR A 175 2.10 3.79 4.48
C THR A 175 2.40 2.77 5.58
N SER A 176 1.43 1.91 5.89
CA SER A 176 1.67 0.80 6.82
C SER A 176 2.75 -0.15 6.29
N ASN A 177 3.60 -0.63 7.18
CA ASN A 177 4.61 -1.64 6.89
C ASN A 177 4.02 -2.93 6.26
N VAL A 178 2.74 -3.22 6.52
CA VAL A 178 1.99 -4.34 5.92
C VAL A 178 1.94 -4.26 4.38
N MET A 179 1.96 -3.05 3.81
CA MET A 179 1.86 -2.87 2.35
C MET A 179 3.19 -3.08 1.63
N GLY A 180 4.30 -3.07 2.36
CA GLY A 180 5.65 -3.17 1.82
C GLY A 180 6.04 -2.03 0.86
N PRO A 181 7.34 -1.85 0.61
CA PRO A 181 7.84 -0.75 -0.22
C PRO A 181 7.38 -0.82 -1.68
N ILE A 182 7.11 -2.01 -2.19
CA ILE A 182 6.67 -2.20 -3.59
C ILE A 182 5.32 -1.50 -3.87
N ALA A 183 4.49 -1.27 -2.86
CA ALA A 183 3.23 -0.54 -3.01
C ALA A 183 3.46 0.91 -3.48
N SER A 184 4.60 1.52 -3.15
CA SER A 184 5.00 2.88 -3.56
C SER A 184 5.46 2.96 -5.02
N HIS A 185 4.84 2.21 -5.92
CA HIS A 185 5.18 2.12 -7.34
C HIS A 185 3.93 2.06 -8.22
N TRP A 186 4.07 2.37 -9.52
CA TRP A 186 2.95 2.24 -10.46
C TRP A 186 2.45 0.80 -10.63
N LEU A 187 3.32 -0.19 -10.51
CA LEU A 187 2.99 -1.61 -10.72
C LEU A 187 2.26 -1.82 -12.05
N ARG A 188 1.13 -2.54 -12.04
CA ARG A 188 0.29 -2.78 -13.22
C ARG A 188 -0.44 -1.52 -13.72
N ASN A 189 -0.37 -0.40 -12.98
CA ASN A 189 -1.05 0.85 -13.33
C ASN A 189 -0.24 1.75 -14.25
N THR A 190 0.95 1.35 -14.70
CA THR A 190 1.83 2.17 -15.55
C THR A 190 1.14 2.71 -16.80
N ALA A 191 0.41 1.86 -17.52
CA ALA A 191 -0.28 2.25 -18.75
C ALA A 191 -1.41 3.24 -18.47
N GLU A 192 -2.27 2.94 -17.51
CA GLU A 192 -3.39 3.82 -17.14
C GLU A 192 -2.90 5.11 -16.48
N GLY A 193 -1.86 5.04 -15.64
CA GLY A 193 -1.24 6.22 -15.05
C GLY A 193 -0.65 7.17 -16.10
N ARG A 194 0.02 6.65 -17.14
CA ARG A 194 0.49 7.46 -18.27
C ARG A 194 -0.67 8.15 -19.00
N LYS A 195 -1.75 7.43 -19.30
CA LYS A 195 -2.94 7.99 -19.97
C LYS A 195 -3.55 9.12 -19.14
N LEU A 196 -3.74 8.89 -17.84
CA LEU A 196 -4.33 9.88 -16.93
C LEU A 196 -3.46 11.13 -16.82
N LEU A 197 -2.15 10.97 -16.55
CA LEU A 197 -1.25 12.10 -16.43
C LEU A 197 -1.14 12.88 -17.76
N ASN A 198 -1.04 12.21 -18.89
CA ASN A 198 -1.04 12.83 -20.21
C ASN A 198 -2.33 13.62 -20.48
N ARG A 199 -3.50 13.09 -20.12
CA ARG A 199 -4.79 13.78 -20.24
C ARG A 199 -4.82 15.06 -19.43
N MET A 200 -4.11 15.13 -18.31
CA MET A 200 -3.97 16.31 -17.45
C MET A 200 -2.76 17.20 -17.82
N GLY A 201 -2.01 16.87 -18.87
CA GLY A 201 -0.80 17.61 -19.27
C GLY A 201 0.38 17.45 -18.30
N ILE A 202 0.39 16.39 -17.50
CA ILE A 202 1.41 16.14 -16.47
C ILE A 202 2.42 15.11 -16.96
N PRO A 203 3.73 15.40 -16.92
CA PRO A 203 4.76 14.44 -17.30
C PRO A 203 4.71 13.18 -16.44
N TYR A 204 4.71 12.01 -17.09
CA TYR A 204 4.82 10.74 -16.40
C TYR A 204 6.22 10.57 -15.80
N SER A 205 6.28 10.10 -14.55
CA SER A 205 7.52 9.68 -13.90
C SER A 205 7.34 8.28 -13.30
N GLY A 206 8.26 7.40 -13.62
CA GLY A 206 8.34 6.07 -13.05
C GLY A 206 9.17 6.03 -11.76
N GLY A 207 9.46 4.80 -11.28
CA GLY A 207 10.19 4.53 -10.04
C GLY A 207 9.28 4.59 -8.81
N PHE A 208 9.90 4.68 -7.65
CA PHE A 208 9.17 4.73 -6.38
C PHE A 208 8.73 6.16 -6.05
N PHE A 209 7.53 6.29 -5.49
CA PHE A 209 6.96 7.57 -5.11
C PHE A 209 5.95 7.44 -3.98
N SER A 210 5.74 8.52 -3.24
CA SER A 210 4.73 8.61 -2.18
C SER A 210 3.39 9.03 -2.76
N TYR A 211 2.32 8.44 -2.27
CA TYR A 211 0.94 8.82 -2.57
C TYR A 211 0.03 8.36 -1.43
N PRO A 212 -1.21 8.83 -1.32
CA PRO A 212 -2.13 8.40 -0.26
C PRO A 212 -2.61 6.97 -0.49
N ILE A 213 -1.78 5.98 -0.10
CA ILE A 213 -2.07 4.56 -0.26
C ILE A 213 -3.34 4.21 0.50
N GLY A 214 -4.28 3.57 -0.21
CA GLY A 214 -5.60 3.25 0.31
C GLY A 214 -6.60 4.39 0.26
N SER A 215 -6.26 5.53 -0.38
CA SER A 215 -7.16 6.66 -0.64
C SER A 215 -7.74 7.32 0.63
N PHE A 216 -7.00 7.31 1.75
CA PHE A 216 -7.34 8.06 2.95
C PHE A 216 -6.55 9.37 2.97
N PHE A 217 -7.19 10.50 2.72
CA PHE A 217 -6.47 11.78 2.69
C PHE A 217 -7.37 13.00 2.83
N TRP A 218 -6.81 14.06 3.41
CA TRP A 218 -7.28 15.42 3.27
C TRP A 218 -6.61 16.07 2.06
N ALA A 219 -7.32 16.91 1.33
CA ALA A 219 -6.73 17.68 0.23
C ALA A 219 -7.29 19.10 0.13
N LYS A 220 -6.44 20.03 -0.36
CA LYS A 220 -6.91 21.25 -1.00
C LYS A 220 -7.55 20.87 -2.33
N THR A 221 -8.78 21.32 -2.56
CA THR A 221 -9.46 21.03 -3.83
C THR A 221 -8.69 21.57 -5.02
N GLU A 222 -8.09 22.75 -4.88
CA GLU A 222 -7.27 23.38 -5.91
C GLU A 222 -6.01 22.56 -6.25
N ALA A 223 -5.44 21.84 -5.27
CA ALA A 223 -4.29 20.95 -5.51
C ALA A 223 -4.63 19.76 -6.42
N LEU A 224 -5.91 19.36 -6.48
CA LEU A 224 -6.41 18.27 -7.30
C LEU A 224 -7.37 18.76 -8.40
N ARG A 225 -7.43 20.05 -8.68
CA ARG A 225 -8.29 20.64 -9.72
C ARG A 225 -8.20 19.91 -11.07
N PRO A 226 -7.01 19.53 -11.60
CA PRO A 226 -6.92 18.81 -12.86
C PRO A 226 -7.68 17.47 -12.89
N VAL A 227 -7.83 16.79 -11.73
CA VAL A 227 -8.62 15.55 -11.65
C VAL A 227 -10.10 15.85 -11.81
N PHE A 228 -10.62 16.89 -11.15
CA PHE A 228 -12.01 17.34 -11.29
C PHE A 228 -12.31 17.82 -12.71
N ASP A 229 -11.37 18.53 -13.34
CA ASP A 229 -11.51 19.06 -14.69
C ASP A 229 -11.60 17.96 -15.77
N MET A 230 -11.12 16.76 -15.49
CA MET A 230 -11.31 15.60 -16.38
C MET A 230 -12.76 15.24 -16.57
N LYS A 231 -13.67 15.60 -15.65
CA LYS A 231 -15.10 15.26 -15.68
C LYS A 231 -15.32 13.78 -15.98
N LEU A 232 -14.68 12.95 -15.15
CA LEU A 232 -14.75 11.50 -15.27
C LEU A 232 -16.20 11.00 -15.20
N LYS A 233 -16.45 9.89 -15.89
CA LYS A 233 -17.74 9.20 -15.90
C LYS A 233 -17.57 7.77 -15.40
N TYR A 234 -18.64 7.12 -15.00
CA TYR A 234 -18.58 5.72 -14.57
C TYR A 234 -18.04 4.80 -15.68
N GLU A 235 -18.30 5.13 -16.95
CA GLU A 235 -17.83 4.38 -18.13
C GLU A 235 -16.31 4.39 -18.26
N ASP A 236 -15.61 5.38 -17.71
CA ASP A 236 -14.14 5.44 -17.69
C ASP A 236 -13.54 4.34 -16.80
N PHE A 237 -14.32 3.77 -15.89
CA PHE A 237 -13.88 2.71 -15.01
C PHE A 237 -14.35 1.34 -15.53
N PRO A 238 -13.57 0.26 -15.41
CA PRO A 238 -14.03 -1.08 -15.74
C PRO A 238 -15.13 -1.53 -14.77
N GLN A 239 -15.93 -2.51 -15.20
CA GLN A 239 -16.85 -3.19 -14.26
C GLN A 239 -16.05 -3.94 -13.20
N GLU A 240 -16.59 -3.99 -11.96
CA GLU A 240 -15.95 -4.73 -10.88
C GLU A 240 -16.02 -6.24 -11.16
N ALA A 241 -14.85 -6.85 -11.28
CA ALA A 241 -14.67 -8.28 -11.54
C ALA A 241 -13.54 -8.85 -10.66
N GLY A 242 -13.34 -8.31 -9.46
CA GLY A 242 -12.31 -8.76 -8.53
C GLY A 242 -10.88 -8.34 -8.90
N GLN A 243 -10.70 -7.31 -9.74
CA GLN A 243 -9.37 -6.79 -10.09
C GLN A 243 -8.64 -6.31 -8.84
N ILE A 244 -7.43 -6.79 -8.62
CA ILE A 244 -6.60 -6.40 -7.48
C ILE A 244 -5.83 -5.12 -7.78
N ASP A 245 -5.43 -4.91 -9.04
CA ASP A 245 -4.61 -3.78 -9.51
C ASP A 245 -4.82 -3.53 -11.01
N GLY A 246 -4.25 -2.47 -11.58
CA GLY A 246 -4.22 -2.21 -13.02
C GLY A 246 -5.48 -1.55 -13.59
N THR A 247 -6.30 -0.90 -12.77
CA THR A 247 -7.49 -0.18 -13.23
C THR A 247 -7.33 1.34 -13.14
N VAL A 248 -8.23 2.09 -13.78
CA VAL A 248 -8.26 3.56 -13.69
C VAL A 248 -8.39 4.03 -12.25
N ALA A 249 -9.14 3.34 -11.38
CA ALA A 249 -9.26 3.67 -9.97
C ALA A 249 -7.90 3.58 -9.25
N HIS A 250 -7.18 2.47 -9.42
CA HIS A 250 -5.85 2.29 -8.84
C HIS A 250 -4.81 3.27 -9.42
N ALA A 251 -4.95 3.63 -10.69
CA ALA A 251 -4.06 4.60 -11.31
C ALA A 251 -4.34 6.03 -10.80
N LEU A 252 -5.61 6.39 -10.56
CA LEU A 252 -5.98 7.68 -9.97
C LEU A 252 -5.50 7.82 -8.52
N GLU A 253 -5.63 6.78 -7.71
CA GLU A 253 -5.10 6.73 -6.34
C GLU A 253 -3.61 7.14 -6.30
N ARG A 254 -2.85 6.74 -7.30
CA ARG A 254 -1.43 7.08 -7.47
C ARG A 254 -1.20 8.45 -8.09
N ALA A 255 -1.99 8.78 -9.10
CA ALA A 255 -1.84 10.01 -9.89
C ALA A 255 -2.05 11.28 -9.07
N VAL A 256 -2.90 11.27 -8.03
CA VAL A 256 -3.19 12.47 -7.21
C VAL A 256 -1.93 13.10 -6.62
N ALA A 257 -0.91 12.30 -6.30
CA ALA A 257 0.37 12.82 -5.80
C ALA A 257 1.10 13.66 -6.86
N PHE A 258 1.13 13.19 -8.10
CA PHE A 258 1.75 13.92 -9.23
C PHE A 258 0.94 15.15 -9.59
N VAL A 259 -0.39 15.08 -9.53
CA VAL A 259 -1.28 16.22 -9.74
C VAL A 259 -1.04 17.30 -8.70
N CYS A 260 -1.03 16.93 -7.42
CA CYS A 260 -0.74 17.82 -6.30
C CYS A 260 0.61 18.53 -6.49
N LYS A 261 1.63 17.78 -6.86
CA LYS A 261 2.97 18.34 -7.11
C LYS A 261 3.01 19.26 -8.32
N HIS A 262 2.35 18.88 -9.42
CA HIS A 262 2.26 19.70 -10.63
C HIS A 262 1.58 21.05 -10.36
N LYS A 263 0.61 21.08 -9.45
CA LYS A 263 -0.05 22.31 -8.99
C LYS A 263 0.81 23.13 -8.02
N GLY A 264 2.05 22.73 -7.75
CA GLY A 264 2.99 23.45 -6.86
C GLY A 264 2.81 23.17 -5.37
N TYR A 265 2.02 22.16 -5.01
CA TYR A 265 1.80 21.76 -3.63
C TYR A 265 2.68 20.56 -3.25
N ASN A 266 2.74 20.28 -1.96
CA ASN A 266 3.47 19.16 -1.37
C ASN A 266 2.51 18.12 -0.76
N LEU A 267 3.01 16.89 -0.61
CA LEU A 267 2.38 15.88 0.24
C LEU A 267 2.90 16.03 1.66
N ALA A 268 2.01 16.10 2.64
CA ALA A 268 2.33 15.98 4.06
C ALA A 268 1.91 14.58 4.52
N ILE A 269 2.89 13.77 4.92
CA ILE A 269 2.70 12.37 5.30
C ILE A 269 2.80 12.29 6.82
N LEU A 270 1.71 11.88 7.47
CA LEU A 270 1.59 11.77 8.92
C LEU A 270 2.03 10.41 9.41
N ASP A 271 3.00 10.40 10.30
CA ASP A 271 3.43 9.23 11.05
C ASP A 271 2.94 9.34 12.50
N ASN A 272 2.05 8.44 12.91
CA ASN A 272 1.51 8.44 14.25
C ASN A 272 2.49 7.90 15.29
N ASP A 273 3.28 6.92 14.90
CA ASP A 273 4.15 6.21 15.84
C ASP A 273 5.31 7.12 16.31
N ASP A 274 5.87 7.87 15.35
CA ASP A 274 6.93 8.84 15.63
C ASP A 274 6.41 10.26 15.91
N ASN A 275 5.11 10.49 15.77
CA ASN A 275 4.44 11.79 15.93
C ASN A 275 5.08 12.90 15.07
N VAL A 276 5.43 12.57 13.86
CA VAL A 276 6.11 13.46 12.90
C VAL A 276 5.29 13.62 11.61
N VAL A 277 5.60 14.69 10.89
CA VAL A 277 5.11 14.95 9.55
C VAL A 277 6.28 15.03 8.60
N ARG A 278 6.25 14.25 7.55
CA ARG A 278 7.19 14.36 6.44
C ARG A 278 6.59 15.18 5.30
N ILE A 279 7.22 16.28 4.95
CA ILE A 279 6.80 17.10 3.82
C ILE A 279 7.52 16.63 2.55
N ASN A 280 6.83 15.87 1.73
CA ASN A 280 7.37 15.37 0.46
C ASN A 280 7.24 16.41 -0.63
N ARG A 281 8.37 17.01 -1.04
CA ARG A 281 8.46 18.07 -2.05
C ARG A 281 8.68 17.55 -3.47
N THR A 282 9.02 16.29 -3.65
CA THR A 282 9.45 15.74 -4.93
C THR A 282 8.55 14.64 -5.50
N VAL A 283 7.58 14.18 -4.75
CA VAL A 283 6.79 12.93 -4.98
C VAL A 283 7.66 11.68 -4.93
N LYS A 284 8.95 11.76 -5.23
CA LYS A 284 9.85 10.60 -5.13
C LYS A 284 9.89 10.09 -3.71
N SER A 285 9.81 8.78 -3.58
CA SER A 285 9.83 8.05 -2.33
C SER A 285 11.13 7.25 -2.20
N PHE A 286 11.32 6.59 -1.10
CA PHE A 286 12.45 5.72 -0.79
C PHE A 286 13.63 6.36 -0.10
N TYR A 287 13.71 7.67 -0.03
CA TYR A 287 14.78 8.31 0.75
C TYR A 287 14.70 7.92 2.23
N SER A 288 13.49 7.78 2.79
CA SER A 288 13.29 7.40 4.19
C SER A 288 13.67 5.93 4.46
N TYR A 289 13.48 5.05 3.50
CA TYR A 289 13.85 3.62 3.64
C TYR A 289 15.36 3.37 3.49
N PHE A 290 16.01 4.10 2.59
CA PHE A 290 17.43 3.88 2.29
C PHE A 290 18.34 4.94 2.89
N ALA A 291 17.80 5.97 3.50
CA ALA A 291 18.54 6.99 4.21
C ALA A 291 18.69 6.71 5.72
N CYS A 292 18.27 5.54 6.19
CA CYS A 292 18.57 5.08 7.52
C CYS A 292 20.10 4.98 7.70
N ARG A 293 20.66 5.82 8.58
CA ARG A 293 22.02 5.59 9.01
C ARG A 293 22.04 4.31 9.85
N MET A 294 23.11 3.52 9.74
CA MET A 294 23.26 2.30 10.53
C MET A 294 23.13 2.60 12.04
N GLU A 295 23.55 3.78 12.49
CA GLU A 295 23.33 4.23 13.86
C GLU A 295 21.85 4.31 14.26
N ASP A 296 20.99 4.80 13.36
CA ASP A 296 19.55 4.90 13.61
C ASP A 296 18.91 3.50 13.67
N VAL A 297 19.38 2.58 12.81
CA VAL A 297 18.98 1.16 12.83
C VAL A 297 19.41 0.51 14.15
N PHE A 298 20.66 0.65 14.55
CA PHE A 298 21.15 0.09 15.83
C PHE A 298 20.42 0.70 17.03
N ASN A 299 20.18 2.01 17.05
CA ASN A 299 19.41 2.66 18.11
C ASN A 299 17.97 2.16 18.18
N PHE A 300 17.34 1.87 17.03
CA PHE A 300 16.02 1.27 16.98
C PHE A 300 16.04 -0.17 17.51
N LEU A 301 16.98 -1.00 17.04
CA LEU A 301 17.11 -2.40 17.45
C LEU A 301 17.40 -2.53 18.96
N ASN A 302 18.28 -1.68 19.49
CA ASN A 302 18.65 -1.69 20.92
C ASN A 302 17.48 -1.37 21.88
N ARG A 303 16.38 -0.85 21.38
CA ARG A 303 15.15 -0.58 22.15
C ARG A 303 14.16 -1.75 22.15
N LYS A 304 14.48 -2.84 21.45
CA LYS A 304 13.59 -3.99 21.32
C LYS A 304 14.06 -5.13 22.20
N GLU A 305 13.14 -5.76 22.90
CA GLU A 305 13.40 -6.94 23.72
C GLU A 305 13.57 -8.20 22.85
N VAL A 306 12.92 -8.23 21.70
CA VAL A 306 12.99 -9.35 20.76
C VAL A 306 13.17 -8.80 19.35
N ILE A 307 14.13 -9.36 18.61
CA ILE A 307 14.40 -9.06 17.21
C ILE A 307 14.24 -10.36 16.43
N SER A 308 13.38 -10.35 15.40
CA SER A 308 13.20 -11.46 14.48
C SER A 308 13.69 -11.05 13.09
N PHE A 309 14.50 -11.91 12.49
CA PHE A 309 14.97 -11.74 11.13
C PHE A 309 14.37 -12.83 10.24
N ASP A 310 13.97 -12.45 9.04
CA ASP A 310 13.83 -13.41 7.95
C ASP A 310 15.21 -13.98 7.58
N ILE A 311 15.25 -15.21 7.06
CA ILE A 311 16.51 -15.90 6.78
C ILE A 311 16.92 -15.66 5.34
N PHE A 312 16.08 -16.08 4.37
CA PHE A 312 16.43 -16.03 2.97
C PHE A 312 16.33 -14.61 2.42
N ASP A 313 17.36 -14.23 1.64
CA ASP A 313 17.53 -12.87 1.09
C ASP A 313 17.65 -11.76 2.15
N THR A 314 17.60 -12.12 3.43
CA THR A 314 17.86 -11.26 4.59
C THR A 314 19.21 -11.58 5.21
N LEU A 315 19.36 -12.71 5.89
CA LEU A 315 20.63 -13.11 6.55
C LEU A 315 21.55 -13.93 5.61
N ILE A 316 20.94 -14.67 4.71
CA ILE A 316 21.64 -15.44 3.68
C ILE A 316 21.02 -15.14 2.32
N THR A 317 21.80 -15.28 1.26
CA THR A 317 21.33 -15.22 -0.11
C THR A 317 21.82 -16.45 -0.90
N ARG A 318 21.09 -16.81 -1.94
CA ARG A 318 21.49 -17.90 -2.85
C ARG A 318 22.30 -17.35 -4.01
N LEU A 319 23.25 -18.15 -4.48
CA LEU A 319 24.05 -17.85 -5.68
C LEU A 319 23.30 -18.14 -7.00
N ILE A 320 21.99 -18.43 -6.91
CA ILE A 320 21.10 -18.67 -8.03
C ILE A 320 19.98 -17.60 -8.04
N TYR A 321 19.49 -17.26 -9.24
CA TYR A 321 18.51 -16.19 -9.39
C TYR A 321 17.10 -16.60 -8.93
N ASN A 322 16.68 -17.83 -9.32
CA ASN A 322 15.40 -18.40 -8.91
C ASN A 322 15.64 -19.57 -7.97
N PRO A 323 15.01 -19.65 -6.79
CA PRO A 323 15.14 -20.80 -5.90
C PRO A 323 14.89 -22.16 -6.58
N ASP A 324 13.98 -22.23 -7.55
CA ASP A 324 13.68 -23.46 -8.29
C ASP A 324 14.81 -23.90 -9.24
N ASP A 325 15.79 -23.03 -9.54
CA ASP A 325 16.94 -23.39 -10.40
C ASP A 325 17.84 -24.47 -9.78
N ILE A 326 17.73 -24.67 -8.45
CA ILE A 326 18.41 -25.78 -7.76
C ILE A 326 17.99 -27.14 -8.33
N PHE A 327 16.72 -27.27 -8.73
CA PHE A 327 16.21 -28.53 -9.27
C PHE A 327 16.79 -28.87 -10.63
N MET A 328 17.20 -27.88 -11.43
CA MET A 328 17.95 -28.09 -12.67
C MET A 328 19.37 -28.62 -12.38
N LEU A 329 19.99 -28.13 -11.32
CA LEU A 329 21.29 -28.65 -10.87
C LEU A 329 21.16 -30.07 -10.33
N MET A 330 20.09 -30.38 -9.64
CA MET A 330 19.74 -31.70 -9.18
C MET A 330 19.58 -32.70 -10.34
N GLU A 331 18.85 -32.31 -11.40
CA GLU A 331 18.69 -33.15 -12.60
C GLU A 331 20.06 -33.61 -13.16
N ARG A 332 20.98 -32.65 -13.25
CA ARG A 332 22.34 -32.97 -13.75
C ARG A 332 23.10 -33.91 -12.81
N LYS A 333 23.02 -33.70 -11.51
CA LYS A 333 23.66 -34.60 -10.51
C LYS A 333 23.06 -36.01 -10.55
N ILE A 334 21.74 -36.12 -10.62
CA ILE A 334 21.01 -37.40 -10.70
C ILE A 334 21.36 -38.12 -12.01
N TYR A 335 21.35 -37.41 -13.14
CA TYR A 335 21.74 -38.00 -14.41
C TYR A 335 23.17 -38.57 -14.39
N ASN A 336 24.12 -37.80 -13.86
CA ASN A 336 25.50 -38.20 -13.78
C ASN A 336 25.72 -39.44 -12.88
N LYS A 337 24.93 -39.57 -11.80
CA LYS A 337 25.12 -40.69 -10.84
C LYS A 337 24.33 -41.92 -11.23
N TYR A 338 23.12 -41.77 -11.74
CA TYR A 338 22.20 -42.89 -11.96
C TYR A 338 21.85 -43.13 -13.43
N ASN A 339 22.36 -42.29 -14.35
CA ASN A 339 21.95 -42.25 -15.76
C ASN A 339 20.42 -42.11 -15.95
N LEU A 340 19.76 -41.48 -15.00
CA LEU A 340 18.31 -41.33 -14.94
C LEU A 340 17.94 -39.93 -15.43
N LYS A 341 17.15 -39.85 -16.52
CA LYS A 341 16.59 -38.59 -17.04
C LYS A 341 15.25 -38.34 -16.38
N LEU A 342 15.15 -37.27 -15.62
CA LEU A 342 13.94 -36.81 -14.93
C LEU A 342 13.68 -35.35 -15.25
N ASP A 343 12.43 -34.98 -15.35
CA ASP A 343 11.97 -33.59 -15.09
C ASP A 343 11.89 -33.45 -13.56
N TYR A 344 13.03 -33.21 -12.93
CA TYR A 344 13.16 -33.27 -11.49
C TYR A 344 12.33 -32.16 -10.81
N LEU A 345 12.27 -30.97 -11.40
CA LEU A 345 11.42 -29.88 -10.91
C LEU A 345 9.96 -30.34 -10.78
N LYS A 346 9.44 -30.97 -11.82
CA LYS A 346 8.05 -31.47 -11.81
C LYS A 346 7.86 -32.55 -10.75
N VAL A 347 8.72 -33.54 -10.70
CA VAL A 347 8.64 -34.65 -9.73
C VAL A 347 8.73 -34.13 -8.30
N ARG A 348 9.60 -33.19 -8.02
CA ARG A 348 9.79 -32.57 -6.71
C ARG A 348 8.58 -31.76 -6.27
N LYS A 349 8.01 -30.93 -7.19
CA LYS A 349 6.80 -30.15 -6.92
C LYS A 349 5.54 -31.02 -6.73
N GLU A 350 5.44 -32.13 -7.46
CA GLU A 350 4.34 -33.07 -7.26
C GLU A 350 4.44 -33.80 -5.90
N ALA A 351 5.65 -34.15 -5.47
CA ALA A 351 5.88 -34.73 -4.14
C ALA A 351 5.55 -33.72 -3.03
N GLU A 352 5.97 -32.47 -3.19
CA GLU A 352 5.64 -31.38 -2.27
C GLU A 352 4.14 -31.15 -2.15
N ALA A 353 3.42 -31.08 -3.27
CA ALA A 353 1.98 -30.91 -3.28
C ALA A 353 1.25 -32.03 -2.54
N LYS A 354 1.72 -33.30 -2.69
CA LYS A 354 1.18 -34.46 -1.96
C LYS A 354 1.45 -34.34 -0.46
N ALA A 355 2.68 -33.99 -0.07
CA ALA A 355 3.07 -33.84 1.33
C ALA A 355 2.28 -32.72 2.01
N VAL A 356 2.15 -31.55 1.37
CA VAL A 356 1.35 -30.43 1.86
C VAL A 356 -0.12 -30.80 2.01
N THR A 357 -0.69 -31.56 1.07
CA THR A 357 -2.08 -32.02 1.14
C THR A 357 -2.33 -32.91 2.36
N GLN A 358 -1.35 -33.72 2.75
CA GLN A 358 -1.48 -34.69 3.88
C GLN A 358 -1.12 -34.06 5.24
N LYS A 359 -0.11 -33.19 5.29
CA LYS A 359 0.45 -32.64 6.54
C LYS A 359 0.22 -31.15 6.76
N GLY A 360 -0.31 -30.44 5.77
CA GLY A 360 -0.58 -29.01 5.85
C GLY A 360 0.67 -28.15 5.90
N ALA A 361 0.57 -26.96 6.54
CA ALA A 361 1.64 -25.96 6.61
C ALA A 361 2.88 -26.39 7.41
N PHE A 362 2.82 -27.49 8.14
CA PHE A 362 3.94 -28.04 8.92
C PHE A 362 4.76 -29.07 8.14
N CYS A 363 4.52 -29.21 6.83
CA CYS A 363 5.28 -30.08 5.95
C CYS A 363 6.75 -29.66 5.89
N ASN A 364 7.66 -30.59 6.08
CA ASN A 364 9.10 -30.37 5.98
C ASN A 364 9.73 -31.21 4.84
N ILE A 365 11.03 -31.04 4.62
CA ILE A 365 11.73 -31.70 3.52
C ILE A 365 11.65 -33.24 3.59
N HIS A 366 11.72 -33.82 4.79
CA HIS A 366 11.60 -35.28 4.95
C HIS A 366 10.24 -35.76 4.49
N ASP A 367 9.17 -35.04 4.86
CA ASP A 367 7.79 -35.35 4.45
C ASP A 367 7.65 -35.33 2.93
N ILE A 368 8.30 -34.40 2.27
CA ILE A 368 8.28 -34.28 0.80
C ILE A 368 8.92 -35.49 0.14
N TYR A 369 10.10 -35.90 0.65
CA TYR A 369 10.83 -37.03 0.09
C TYR A 369 10.21 -38.38 0.38
N ASP A 370 9.34 -38.53 1.37
CA ASP A 370 8.51 -39.71 1.57
C ASP A 370 7.55 -39.98 0.39
N TYR A 371 7.15 -38.92 -0.36
CA TYR A 371 6.29 -39.02 -1.55
C TYR A 371 7.07 -39.02 -2.87
N MET A 372 8.41 -38.99 -2.83
CA MET A 372 9.27 -39.00 -4.02
C MET A 372 9.38 -40.38 -4.70
N PRO A 373 9.37 -41.53 -3.99
CA PRO A 373 9.51 -42.86 -4.62
C PRO A 373 8.41 -43.11 -5.66
N ASP A 374 8.81 -43.43 -6.89
CA ASP A 374 7.89 -43.74 -7.98
C ASP A 374 8.45 -44.87 -8.84
N LYS A 375 7.78 -46.03 -8.85
CA LYS A 375 8.16 -47.21 -9.62
C LYS A 375 8.17 -46.95 -11.13
N LYS A 376 7.29 -46.07 -11.63
CA LYS A 376 7.21 -45.75 -13.07
C LYS A 376 8.41 -44.92 -13.52
N LEU A 377 8.94 -44.10 -12.64
CA LEU A 377 10.11 -43.26 -12.88
C LEU A 377 11.42 -43.96 -12.47
N GLY A 378 11.33 -45.14 -11.89
CA GLY A 378 12.49 -45.88 -11.42
C GLY A 378 13.14 -45.31 -10.16
N ILE A 379 12.41 -44.54 -9.37
CA ILE A 379 12.88 -43.91 -8.14
C ILE A 379 12.56 -44.85 -6.96
N THR A 380 13.61 -45.45 -6.36
CA THR A 380 13.46 -46.26 -5.13
C THR A 380 13.44 -45.36 -3.88
N LYS A 381 13.15 -45.96 -2.75
CA LYS A 381 13.20 -45.22 -1.45
C LYS A 381 14.63 -44.82 -1.11
N GLU A 382 15.58 -45.66 -1.36
CA GLU A 382 17.00 -45.39 -1.14
C GLU A 382 17.50 -44.25 -2.03
N MET A 383 17.08 -44.23 -3.31
CA MET A 383 17.37 -43.12 -4.21
C MET A 383 16.72 -41.81 -3.75
N ALA A 384 15.48 -41.86 -3.28
CA ALA A 384 14.81 -40.67 -2.77
C ALA A 384 15.55 -40.07 -1.56
N GLU A 385 16.03 -40.93 -0.65
CA GLU A 385 16.83 -40.46 0.49
C GLU A 385 18.16 -39.83 0.03
N GLU A 386 18.84 -40.43 -0.94
CA GLU A 386 20.04 -39.82 -1.50
C GLU A 386 19.75 -38.51 -2.24
N PHE A 387 18.64 -38.39 -2.94
CA PHE A 387 18.23 -37.14 -3.58
C PHE A 387 17.98 -36.04 -2.54
N LYS A 388 17.38 -36.39 -1.40
CA LYS A 388 17.20 -35.46 -0.28
C LYS A 388 18.54 -34.93 0.22
N GLU A 389 19.49 -35.81 0.48
CA GLU A 389 20.83 -35.41 0.94
C GLU A 389 21.57 -34.56 -0.10
N MET A 390 21.41 -34.90 -1.40
CA MET A 390 21.97 -34.08 -2.49
C MET A 390 21.34 -32.68 -2.54
N GLU A 391 20.00 -32.55 -2.35
CA GLU A 391 19.31 -31.26 -2.33
C GLU A 391 19.78 -30.40 -1.15
N ILE A 392 19.84 -30.99 0.05
CA ILE A 392 20.33 -30.32 1.25
C ILE A 392 21.79 -29.85 1.07
N SER A 393 22.65 -30.72 0.58
CA SER A 393 24.06 -30.36 0.34
C SER A 393 24.19 -29.22 -0.68
N LEU A 394 23.38 -29.26 -1.75
CA LEU A 394 23.42 -28.26 -2.80
C LEU A 394 22.85 -26.91 -2.32
N GLU A 395 21.79 -26.91 -1.51
CA GLU A 395 21.28 -25.69 -0.87
C GLU A 395 22.34 -25.05 0.04
N LEU A 396 23.04 -25.85 0.84
CA LEU A 396 24.11 -25.35 1.70
C LEU A 396 25.29 -24.77 0.91
N ASP A 397 25.67 -25.43 -0.21
CA ASP A 397 26.76 -24.96 -1.08
C ASP A 397 26.39 -23.63 -1.81
N LEU A 398 25.10 -23.41 -2.08
CA LEU A 398 24.61 -22.24 -2.79
C LEU A 398 24.23 -21.08 -1.88
N CYS A 399 24.04 -21.32 -0.59
CA CYS A 399 23.75 -20.27 0.39
C CYS A 399 25.02 -19.59 0.87
N VAL A 400 25.05 -18.28 0.80
CA VAL A 400 26.14 -17.45 1.35
C VAL A 400 25.58 -16.44 2.34
N PRO A 401 26.32 -16.16 3.44
CA PRO A 401 25.86 -15.16 4.40
C PRO A 401 25.95 -13.77 3.77
N ARG A 402 24.94 -12.95 4.05
CA ARG A 402 25.00 -11.53 3.74
C ARG A 402 25.84 -10.82 4.80
N ARG A 403 26.98 -10.29 4.39
CA ARG A 403 27.94 -9.61 5.28
C ARG A 403 27.72 -8.11 5.35
N ASP A 404 26.79 -7.61 4.59
CA ASP A 404 26.38 -6.21 4.49
C ASP A 404 25.23 -5.85 5.46
N ILE A 405 24.72 -6.84 6.17
CA ILE A 405 23.75 -6.73 7.27
C ILE A 405 24.42 -7.17 8.57
#